data_e38726f1bdd64d295c92287965e1a9a8
#
_entry.id   e38726f1bdd64d295c92287965e1a9a8
#
_cell.length_a   1.000
_cell.length_b   1.000
_cell.length_c   1.000
_cell.angle_alpha   90.00
_cell.angle_beta   90.00
_cell.angle_gamma   90.00
#
_symmetry.space_group_name_H-M   'P 1'
#
loop_
_entity.id
_entity.type
_entity.pdbx_description
1 polymer ?
#
loop_
_entity_poly.entity_id
_entity_poly.type
_entity_poly.pdbx_seq_one_letter_code
_entity_poly.pdbx_strand_id
1 'polypeptide(L)'
;MFYNKSMNTKKYSVFNVPKIAEDLKEGLIVAFPTDTVFGLACVYDNSDAINKVKNAKGRSEKKPLPMMCSNIEMVKEVAELSKAAETLFKHFSPGAITLVLKKKPSVPDYVTNGFETIAIRIPDNEAILKTIELLGKPLLVTSANLSDEPSMKTYSEVFSKLNGRIDAIVCMDAKSEVASTIVDVTDGIKILRLGQISLDDIKEIVDVRS
;
A
#
# COMPACT_ATOMS: atom_id res chain seq x y z
N MET A 1 27.29 -21.62 2.18
CA MET A 1 27.02 -21.47 3.63
C MET A 1 26.60 -20.02 3.86
N PHE A 2 25.29 -19.72 3.73
CA PHE A 2 24.78 -18.36 3.88
C PHE A 2 24.58 -18.10 5.36
N TYR A 3 25.35 -17.18 5.91
CA TYR A 3 25.19 -16.69 7.27
C TYR A 3 23.80 -16.04 7.38
N ASN A 4 22.86 -16.76 8.00
CA ASN A 4 21.58 -16.25 8.42
C ASN A 4 21.82 -15.35 9.65
N LYS A 5 22.20 -14.08 9.39
CA LYS A 5 22.19 -13.06 10.43
C LYS A 5 20.72 -12.90 10.78
N SER A 6 20.29 -13.37 11.95
CA SER A 6 18.92 -13.14 12.40
C SER A 6 18.69 -11.63 12.38
N MET A 7 17.96 -11.15 11.38
CA MET A 7 17.59 -9.74 11.28
C MET A 7 16.70 -9.45 12.49
N ASN A 8 17.19 -8.59 13.39
CA ASN A 8 16.36 -8.13 14.49
C ASN A 8 15.45 -7.02 13.95
N THR A 9 14.16 -7.29 13.80
CA THR A 9 13.18 -6.32 13.33
C THR A 9 13.14 -5.13 14.28
N LYS A 10 13.50 -3.93 13.79
CA LYS A 10 13.48 -2.68 14.56
C LYS A 10 12.04 -2.35 14.97
N LYS A 11 11.86 -1.76 16.15
CA LYS A 11 10.54 -1.33 16.65
C LYS A 11 10.47 0.20 16.67
N TYR A 12 9.46 0.75 16.03
CA TYR A 12 9.22 2.20 15.97
C TYR A 12 7.90 2.57 16.63
N SER A 13 7.88 3.70 17.29
CA SER A 13 6.65 4.41 17.63
C SER A 13 6.11 5.13 16.39
N VAL A 14 4.81 5.46 16.38
CA VAL A 14 4.17 6.31 15.36
C VAL A 14 4.79 7.70 15.26
N PHE A 15 5.53 8.15 16.26
CA PHE A 15 6.22 9.44 16.28
C PHE A 15 7.61 9.39 15.60
N ASN A 16 8.12 8.21 15.25
CA ASN A 16 9.42 8.06 14.62
C ASN A 16 9.38 8.27 13.08
N VAL A 17 8.41 9.04 12.59
CA VAL A 17 8.18 9.27 11.14
C VAL A 17 9.45 9.67 10.38
N PRO A 18 10.31 10.61 10.86
CA PRO A 18 11.54 10.95 10.14
C PRO A 18 12.51 9.78 9.99
N LYS A 19 12.67 8.95 11.05
CA LYS A 19 13.56 7.79 11.01
C LYS A 19 13.01 6.68 10.13
N ILE A 20 11.70 6.51 10.11
CA ILE A 20 11.02 5.56 9.22
C ILE A 20 11.21 5.97 7.75
N ALA A 21 11.07 7.26 7.44
CA ALA A 21 11.30 7.78 6.10
C ALA A 21 12.76 7.58 5.66
N GLU A 22 13.72 7.80 6.54
CA GLU A 22 15.14 7.54 6.28
C GLU A 22 15.40 6.06 5.98
N ASP A 23 14.91 5.15 6.82
CA ASP A 23 15.06 3.70 6.63
C ASP A 23 14.43 3.24 5.30
N LEU A 24 13.24 3.73 4.95
CA LEU A 24 12.60 3.44 3.65
C LEU A 24 13.43 3.98 2.47
N LYS A 25 14.01 5.17 2.59
CA LYS A 25 14.89 5.77 1.58
C LYS A 25 16.13 4.91 1.34
N GLU A 26 16.65 4.27 2.38
CA GLU A 26 17.77 3.32 2.33
C GLU A 26 17.36 1.94 1.77
N GLY A 27 16.10 1.75 1.39
CA GLY A 27 15.60 0.48 0.83
C GLY A 27 15.26 -0.58 1.88
N LEU A 28 15.00 -0.16 3.13
CA LEU A 28 14.44 -1.04 4.12
C LEU A 28 12.93 -1.20 3.92
N ILE A 29 12.38 -2.30 4.44
CA ILE A 29 10.94 -2.58 4.39
C ILE A 29 10.33 -2.46 5.79
N VAL A 30 9.23 -1.73 5.89
CA VAL A 30 8.62 -1.36 7.17
C VAL A 30 7.15 -1.76 7.23
N ALA A 31 6.74 -2.41 8.32
CA ALA A 31 5.34 -2.71 8.57
C ALA A 31 4.67 -1.56 9.34
N PHE A 32 3.50 -1.11 8.82
CA PHE A 32 2.71 0.00 9.36
C PHE A 32 1.30 -0.42 9.71
N PRO A 33 0.72 0.07 10.82
CA PRO A 33 -0.72 0.06 10.99
C PRO A 33 -1.36 1.04 10.00
N THR A 34 -2.48 0.66 9.38
CA THR A 34 -3.23 1.56 8.50
C THR A 34 -4.66 1.76 9.02
N ASP A 35 -5.43 2.59 8.33
CA ASP A 35 -6.88 2.75 8.56
C ASP A 35 -7.71 1.52 8.16
N THR A 36 -7.08 0.57 7.45
CA THR A 36 -7.65 -0.74 7.13
C THR A 36 -6.93 -1.85 7.90
N VAL A 37 -6.07 -2.61 7.25
CA VAL A 37 -5.29 -3.70 7.82
C VAL A 37 -3.82 -3.27 7.97
N PHE A 38 -3.02 -4.04 8.67
CA PHE A 38 -1.59 -3.78 8.76
C PHE A 38 -0.93 -3.91 7.38
N GLY A 39 -0.10 -2.92 7.00
CA GLY A 39 0.58 -2.86 5.70
C GLY A 39 2.09 -3.09 5.82
N LEU A 40 2.69 -3.77 4.84
CA LEU A 40 4.14 -3.87 4.65
C LEU A 40 4.54 -3.00 3.47
N ALA A 41 5.41 -2.03 3.72
CA ALA A 41 5.76 -0.95 2.81
C ALA A 41 7.21 -0.98 2.36
N CYS A 42 7.44 -0.53 1.12
CA CYS A 42 8.75 -0.14 0.59
C CYS A 42 8.60 1.09 -0.32
N VAL A 43 9.69 1.81 -0.60
CA VAL A 43 9.68 2.87 -1.61
C VAL A 43 9.46 2.28 -3.00
N TYR A 44 8.68 2.96 -3.86
CA TYR A 44 8.19 2.38 -5.12
C TYR A 44 9.27 2.18 -6.19
N ASP A 45 10.29 3.00 -6.21
CA ASP A 45 11.35 3.02 -7.23
C ASP A 45 12.63 2.27 -6.82
N ASN A 46 12.52 1.36 -5.86
CA ASN A 46 13.61 0.49 -5.42
C ASN A 46 13.26 -0.99 -5.64
N SER A 47 13.80 -1.57 -6.72
CA SER A 47 13.54 -2.96 -7.10
C SER A 47 13.96 -3.98 -6.04
N ASP A 48 15.06 -3.72 -5.32
CA ASP A 48 15.54 -4.62 -4.26
C ASP A 48 14.61 -4.60 -3.05
N ALA A 49 14.10 -3.42 -2.67
CA ALA A 49 13.11 -3.28 -1.60
C ALA A 49 11.79 -3.95 -1.96
N ILE A 50 11.34 -3.86 -3.23
CA ILE A 50 10.16 -4.57 -3.73
C ILE A 50 10.35 -6.09 -3.61
N ASN A 51 11.52 -6.61 -4.00
CA ASN A 51 11.85 -8.02 -3.88
C ASN A 51 11.92 -8.48 -2.42
N LYS A 52 12.45 -7.64 -1.51
CA LYS A 52 12.41 -7.91 -0.06
C LYS A 52 10.97 -8.07 0.44
N VAL A 53 10.04 -7.19 0.05
CA VAL A 53 8.62 -7.30 0.42
C VAL A 53 8.02 -8.61 -0.10
N LYS A 54 8.25 -8.96 -1.37
CA LYS A 54 7.77 -10.22 -1.95
C LYS A 54 8.31 -11.43 -1.20
N ASN A 55 9.61 -11.46 -0.93
CA ASN A 55 10.28 -12.53 -0.20
C ASN A 55 9.79 -12.66 1.25
N ALA A 56 9.64 -11.55 1.98
CA ALA A 56 9.13 -11.54 3.35
C ALA A 56 7.76 -12.20 3.47
N LYS A 57 6.91 -12.03 2.44
CA LYS A 57 5.55 -12.57 2.35
C LYS A 57 5.48 -13.98 1.75
N GLY A 58 6.53 -14.49 1.11
CA GLY A 58 6.42 -15.65 0.23
C GLY A 58 5.47 -15.41 -0.95
N ARG A 59 5.38 -14.15 -1.44
CA ARG A 59 4.43 -13.74 -2.48
C ARG A 59 4.93 -14.10 -3.86
N SER A 60 4.03 -14.64 -4.71
CA SER A 60 4.31 -14.82 -6.13
C SER A 60 4.72 -13.50 -6.78
N GLU A 61 5.77 -13.53 -7.61
CA GLU A 61 6.26 -12.36 -8.35
C GLU A 61 5.22 -11.75 -9.31
N LYS A 62 4.23 -12.54 -9.73
CA LYS A 62 3.23 -12.12 -10.72
C LYS A 62 2.22 -11.08 -10.22
N LYS A 63 1.98 -10.97 -8.90
CA LYS A 63 0.99 -10.03 -8.36
C LYS A 63 1.66 -8.69 -8.03
N PRO A 64 1.33 -7.56 -8.72
CA PRO A 64 1.88 -6.25 -8.38
C PRO A 64 1.45 -5.81 -6.98
N LEU A 65 2.21 -4.87 -6.41
CA LEU A 65 1.90 -4.27 -5.12
C LEU A 65 1.08 -2.99 -5.34
N PRO A 66 0.03 -2.74 -4.55
CA PRO A 66 -0.65 -1.44 -4.57
C PRO A 66 0.28 -0.31 -4.15
N MET A 67 0.04 0.88 -4.69
CA MET A 67 0.77 2.10 -4.37
C MET A 67 -0.02 2.97 -3.42
N MET A 68 0.64 3.57 -2.43
CA MET A 68 0.08 4.61 -1.57
C MET A 68 0.71 5.97 -1.89
N CYS A 69 -0.15 6.96 -2.12
CA CYS A 69 0.20 8.36 -2.33
C CYS A 69 -0.28 9.21 -1.14
N SER A 70 0.35 10.35 -0.88
CA SER A 70 -0.07 11.26 0.19
C SER A 70 -1.24 12.16 -0.21
N ASN A 71 -1.39 12.43 -1.51
CA ASN A 71 -2.41 13.33 -2.04
C ASN A 71 -2.68 13.07 -3.52
N ILE A 72 -3.69 13.78 -4.07
CA ILE A 72 -4.11 13.61 -5.47
C ILE A 72 -3.06 14.10 -6.46
N GLU A 73 -2.25 15.09 -6.10
CA GLU A 73 -1.21 15.62 -6.98
C GLU A 73 -0.11 14.56 -7.20
N MET A 74 0.28 13.85 -6.14
CA MET A 74 1.21 12.72 -6.26
C MET A 74 0.61 11.56 -7.10
N VAL A 75 -0.71 11.31 -7.02
CA VAL A 75 -1.39 10.35 -7.92
C VAL A 75 -1.25 10.77 -9.37
N LYS A 76 -1.44 12.06 -9.69
CA LYS A 76 -1.31 12.60 -11.05
C LYS A 76 0.10 12.47 -11.63
N GLU A 77 1.13 12.35 -10.79
CA GLU A 77 2.51 12.13 -11.26
C GLU A 77 2.73 10.71 -11.79
N VAL A 78 2.00 9.71 -11.27
CA VAL A 78 2.22 8.29 -11.52
C VAL A 78 1.11 7.60 -12.32
N ALA A 79 -0.08 8.20 -12.43
CA ALA A 79 -1.23 7.62 -13.12
C ALA A 79 -2.06 8.65 -13.89
N GLU A 80 -2.86 8.16 -14.84
CA GLU A 80 -3.87 8.94 -15.54
C GLU A 80 -5.15 8.97 -14.70
N LEU A 81 -5.70 10.17 -14.47
CA LEU A 81 -6.95 10.35 -13.74
C LEU A 81 -8.09 10.66 -14.70
N SER A 82 -9.08 9.78 -14.75
CA SER A 82 -10.38 10.07 -15.36
C SER A 82 -11.23 10.92 -14.42
N LYS A 83 -12.29 11.57 -14.95
CA LYS A 83 -13.25 12.31 -14.13
C LYS A 83 -13.90 11.44 -13.06
N ALA A 84 -14.19 10.17 -13.37
CA ALA A 84 -14.73 9.21 -12.40
C ALA A 84 -13.72 8.92 -11.27
N ALA A 85 -12.43 8.74 -11.61
CA ALA A 85 -11.37 8.53 -10.60
C ALA A 85 -11.23 9.75 -9.69
N GLU A 86 -11.22 10.96 -10.25
CA GLU A 86 -11.17 12.20 -9.45
C GLU A 86 -12.37 12.32 -8.51
N THR A 87 -13.57 12.00 -8.99
CA THR A 87 -14.80 12.02 -8.20
C THR A 87 -14.73 11.03 -7.04
N LEU A 88 -14.30 9.78 -7.28
CA LEU A 88 -14.16 8.75 -6.25
C LEU A 88 -13.09 9.12 -5.22
N PHE A 89 -11.92 9.59 -5.65
CA PHE A 89 -10.89 10.06 -4.71
C PHE A 89 -11.40 11.24 -3.87
N LYS A 90 -12.10 12.19 -4.45
CA LYS A 90 -12.63 13.35 -3.72
C LYS A 90 -13.60 12.95 -2.60
N HIS A 91 -14.41 11.89 -2.80
CA HIS A 91 -15.40 11.44 -1.81
C HIS A 91 -14.82 10.48 -0.78
N PHE A 92 -13.93 9.57 -1.20
CA PHE A 92 -13.49 8.45 -0.37
C PHE A 92 -12.02 8.51 0.04
N SER A 93 -11.31 9.61 -0.26
CA SER A 93 -9.91 9.77 0.16
C SER A 93 -9.69 11.07 0.92
N PRO A 94 -8.80 11.03 1.93
CA PRO A 94 -8.08 9.89 2.46
C PRO A 94 -9.00 8.82 3.03
N GLY A 95 -8.77 7.52 2.69
CA GLY A 95 -9.65 6.47 3.18
C GLY A 95 -9.49 5.10 2.53
N ALA A 96 -10.52 4.27 2.72
CA ALA A 96 -10.50 2.84 2.41
C ALA A 96 -10.87 2.50 0.95
N ILE A 97 -10.59 3.39 -0.02
CA ILE A 97 -10.73 3.11 -1.45
C ILE A 97 -9.37 2.90 -2.11
N THR A 98 -9.30 1.95 -3.03
CA THR A 98 -8.16 1.71 -3.92
C THR A 98 -8.65 1.73 -5.36
N LEU A 99 -8.10 2.60 -6.20
CA LEU A 99 -8.46 2.69 -7.61
C LEU A 99 -7.39 2.05 -8.49
N VAL A 100 -7.80 1.21 -9.43
CA VAL A 100 -6.93 0.72 -10.51
C VAL A 100 -7.01 1.72 -11.66
N LEU A 101 -5.85 2.28 -12.02
CA LEU A 101 -5.67 3.36 -12.98
C LEU A 101 -4.67 2.95 -14.04
N LYS A 102 -4.68 3.59 -15.22
CA LYS A 102 -3.59 3.49 -16.18
C LYS A 102 -2.35 4.17 -15.60
N LYS A 103 -1.22 3.45 -15.57
CA LYS A 103 0.04 4.03 -15.11
C LYS A 103 0.60 5.01 -16.14
N LYS A 104 1.34 6.01 -15.68
CA LYS A 104 2.13 6.85 -16.57
C LYS A 104 3.44 6.17 -16.97
N PRO A 105 4.04 6.53 -18.12
CA PRO A 105 5.35 6.02 -18.55
C PRO A 105 6.49 6.28 -17.56
N SER A 106 6.34 7.26 -16.66
CA SER A 106 7.28 7.54 -15.57
C SER A 106 7.38 6.42 -14.53
N VAL A 107 6.36 5.53 -14.45
CA VAL A 107 6.37 4.37 -13.55
C VAL A 107 7.04 3.19 -14.23
N PRO A 108 8.21 2.71 -13.73
CA PRO A 108 8.93 1.61 -14.34
C PRO A 108 8.10 0.30 -14.36
N ASP A 109 8.31 -0.53 -15.35
CA ASP A 109 7.57 -1.80 -15.54
C ASP A 109 7.76 -2.78 -14.39
N TYR A 110 8.92 -2.78 -13.72
CA TYR A 110 9.14 -3.65 -12.57
C TYR A 110 8.25 -3.32 -11.35
N VAL A 111 7.72 -2.08 -11.28
CA VAL A 111 6.79 -1.66 -10.23
C VAL A 111 5.44 -2.35 -10.37
N THR A 112 4.99 -2.51 -11.62
CA THR A 112 3.68 -3.09 -11.96
C THR A 112 3.78 -4.51 -12.50
N ASN A 113 4.99 -5.13 -12.50
CA ASN A 113 5.24 -6.42 -13.13
C ASN A 113 4.83 -6.45 -14.62
N GLY A 114 5.04 -5.33 -15.34
CA GLY A 114 4.69 -5.17 -16.75
C GLY A 114 3.22 -4.86 -17.05
N PHE A 115 2.36 -4.70 -16.02
CA PHE A 115 0.98 -4.25 -16.26
C PHE A 115 0.94 -2.77 -16.59
N GLU A 116 0.06 -2.40 -17.54
CA GLU A 116 -0.23 -1.01 -17.91
C GLU A 116 -1.08 -0.26 -16.86
N THR A 117 -1.43 -0.95 -15.78
CA THR A 117 -2.28 -0.43 -14.72
C THR A 117 -1.60 -0.52 -13.37
N ILE A 118 -2.01 0.37 -12.46
CA ILE A 118 -1.53 0.41 -11.09
C ILE A 118 -2.69 0.67 -10.13
N ALA A 119 -2.71 -0.06 -9.01
CA ALA A 119 -3.68 0.15 -7.93
C ALA A 119 -3.17 1.23 -6.99
N ILE A 120 -3.91 2.32 -6.80
CA ILE A 120 -3.48 3.48 -5.99
C ILE A 120 -4.49 3.77 -4.88
N ARG A 121 -3.97 4.14 -3.70
CA ARG A 121 -4.74 4.55 -2.53
C ARG A 121 -4.11 5.77 -1.87
N ILE A 122 -4.94 6.64 -1.31
CA ILE A 122 -4.54 7.70 -0.37
C ILE A 122 -5.10 7.27 1.00
N PRO A 123 -4.29 6.74 1.93
CA PRO A 123 -4.77 6.16 3.17
C PRO A 123 -5.16 7.23 4.21
N ASP A 124 -6.15 6.95 5.08
CA ASP A 124 -6.47 7.79 6.24
C ASP A 124 -5.57 7.43 7.44
N ASN A 125 -4.28 7.68 7.29
CA ASN A 125 -3.29 7.45 8.34
C ASN A 125 -2.21 8.51 8.31
N GLU A 126 -2.18 9.37 9.32
CA GLU A 126 -1.28 10.53 9.39
C GLU A 126 0.20 10.14 9.35
N ALA A 127 0.60 9.05 10.03
CA ALA A 127 2.00 8.63 10.05
C ALA A 127 2.48 8.17 8.67
N ILE A 128 1.63 7.46 7.92
CA ILE A 128 1.95 7.03 6.54
C ILE A 128 1.98 8.24 5.60
N LEU A 129 0.99 9.14 5.67
CA LEU A 129 0.94 10.34 4.84
C LEU A 129 2.18 11.20 5.04
N LYS A 130 2.54 11.50 6.29
CA LYS A 130 3.77 12.25 6.62
C LYS A 130 5.05 11.53 6.18
N THR A 131 5.09 10.20 6.27
CA THR A 131 6.23 9.43 5.77
C THR A 131 6.39 9.59 4.25
N ILE A 132 5.29 9.48 3.48
CA ILE A 132 5.29 9.68 2.03
C ILE A 132 5.69 11.12 1.67
N GLU A 133 5.18 12.11 2.40
CA GLU A 133 5.53 13.53 2.21
C GLU A 133 7.03 13.79 2.44
N LEU A 134 7.60 13.26 3.53
CA LEU A 134 9.04 13.38 3.81
C LEU A 134 9.92 12.67 2.78
N LEU A 135 9.46 11.54 2.25
CA LEU A 135 10.15 10.83 1.17
C LEU A 135 10.06 11.59 -0.16
N GLY A 136 9.01 12.39 -0.38
CA GLY A 136 8.69 12.99 -1.66
C GLY A 136 8.37 11.96 -2.75
N LYS A 137 8.04 10.71 -2.37
CA LYS A 137 7.82 9.58 -3.27
C LYS A 137 6.74 8.65 -2.72
N PRO A 138 5.93 8.02 -3.62
CA PRO A 138 4.98 6.98 -3.21
C PRO A 138 5.63 5.78 -2.54
N LEU A 139 4.83 5.06 -1.75
CA LEU A 139 5.17 3.75 -1.21
C LEU A 139 4.39 2.65 -1.93
N LEU A 140 5.00 1.49 -2.16
CA LEU A 140 4.27 0.26 -2.44
C LEU A 140 3.93 -0.41 -1.12
N VAL A 141 2.64 -0.69 -0.91
CA VAL A 141 2.14 -1.23 0.36
C VAL A 141 1.21 -2.40 0.10
N THR A 142 1.50 -3.53 0.71
CA THR A 142 0.63 -4.71 0.71
C THR A 142 0.28 -5.10 2.13
N SER A 143 -0.77 -5.89 2.36
CA SER A 143 -1.08 -6.40 3.71
C SER A 143 0.11 -7.12 4.34
N ALA A 144 0.36 -6.87 5.63
CA ALA A 144 1.51 -7.43 6.37
C ALA A 144 1.21 -8.85 6.91
N ASN A 145 0.94 -9.81 5.98
CA ASN A 145 0.69 -11.22 6.27
C ASN A 145 1.48 -12.09 5.30
N LEU A 146 1.68 -13.35 5.61
CA LEU A 146 2.18 -14.30 4.62
C LEU A 146 1.14 -14.45 3.51
N SER A 147 1.60 -14.75 2.30
CA SER A 147 0.69 -14.93 1.16
C SER A 147 -0.32 -16.03 1.45
N ASP A 148 -1.56 -15.79 1.03
CA ASP A 148 -2.71 -16.67 1.22
C ASP A 148 -3.18 -16.87 2.68
N GLU A 149 -2.55 -16.19 3.66
CA GLU A 149 -3.06 -16.07 5.02
C GLU A 149 -3.98 -14.85 5.19
N PRO A 150 -4.86 -14.81 6.20
CA PRO A 150 -5.67 -13.64 6.52
C PRO A 150 -4.82 -12.41 6.83
N SER A 151 -5.35 -11.22 6.53
CA SER A 151 -4.74 -9.96 6.94
C SER A 151 -4.73 -9.83 8.45
N MET A 152 -3.68 -9.24 9.00
CA MET A 152 -3.50 -9.02 10.43
C MET A 152 -3.82 -7.57 10.81
N LYS A 153 -4.33 -7.37 12.02
CA LYS A 153 -4.70 -6.08 12.57
C LYS A 153 -3.74 -5.63 13.65
N THR A 154 -3.31 -6.52 14.52
CA THR A 154 -2.54 -6.14 15.70
C THR A 154 -1.04 -6.19 15.44
N TYR A 155 -0.32 -5.27 16.11
CA TYR A 155 1.14 -5.28 16.15
C TYR A 155 1.71 -6.65 16.57
N SER A 156 1.09 -7.27 17.59
CA SER A 156 1.55 -8.55 18.15
C SER A 156 1.50 -9.68 17.13
N GLU A 157 0.40 -9.78 16.36
CA GLU A 157 0.26 -10.78 15.29
C GLU A 157 1.31 -10.59 14.21
N VAL A 158 1.46 -9.34 13.71
CA VAL A 158 2.43 -9.02 12.65
C VAL A 158 3.85 -9.29 13.13
N PHE A 159 4.21 -8.85 14.34
CA PHE A 159 5.53 -9.09 14.89
C PHE A 159 5.82 -10.59 15.06
N SER A 160 4.85 -11.35 15.56
CA SER A 160 5.03 -12.81 15.72
C SER A 160 5.30 -13.53 14.39
N LYS A 161 4.63 -13.09 13.30
CA LYS A 161 4.73 -13.74 11.99
C LYS A 161 5.92 -13.26 11.15
N LEU A 162 6.25 -11.95 11.23
CA LEU A 162 7.22 -11.32 10.33
C LEU A 162 8.54 -10.90 11.01
N ASN A 163 8.70 -11.11 12.31
CA ASN A 163 9.97 -10.86 13.01
C ASN A 163 11.11 -11.62 12.34
N GLY A 164 12.22 -10.93 12.07
CA GLY A 164 13.36 -11.48 11.34
C GLY A 164 13.18 -11.60 9.81
N ARG A 165 12.00 -11.26 9.28
CA ARG A 165 11.72 -11.23 7.83
C ARG A 165 11.61 -9.82 7.28
N ILE A 166 11.34 -8.83 8.15
CA ILE A 166 11.18 -7.40 7.82
C ILE A 166 12.19 -6.57 8.63
N ASP A 167 12.54 -5.40 8.10
CA ASP A 167 13.57 -4.55 8.73
C ASP A 167 13.02 -3.79 9.94
N ALA A 168 11.76 -3.31 9.86
CA ALA A 168 11.14 -2.56 10.94
C ALA A 168 9.62 -2.73 11.01
N ILE A 169 9.05 -2.40 12.18
CA ILE A 169 7.62 -2.41 12.45
C ILE A 169 7.23 -1.25 13.35
N VAL A 170 6.10 -0.61 13.05
CA VAL A 170 5.48 0.43 13.90
C VAL A 170 4.60 -0.23 14.96
N CYS A 171 4.88 0.07 16.24
CA CYS A 171 4.22 -0.55 17.40
C CYS A 171 2.88 0.12 17.71
N MET A 172 1.88 -0.12 16.89
CA MET A 172 0.48 0.30 17.09
C MET A 172 -0.41 -0.63 16.27
N ASP A 173 -1.64 -0.85 16.69
CA ASP A 173 -2.59 -1.68 15.95
C ASP A 173 -3.24 -0.90 14.80
N ALA A 174 -3.63 -1.61 13.74
CA ALA A 174 -4.41 -1.05 12.63
C ALA A 174 -5.86 -0.77 13.06
N LYS A 175 -6.54 0.16 12.39
CA LYS A 175 -7.91 0.56 12.77
C LYS A 175 -8.97 -0.51 12.46
N SER A 176 -8.73 -1.40 11.47
CA SER A 176 -9.71 -2.37 10.99
C SER A 176 -9.09 -3.72 10.62
N GLU A 177 -9.93 -4.72 10.46
CA GLU A 177 -9.61 -6.04 9.89
C GLU A 177 -10.07 -6.16 8.43
N VAL A 178 -10.86 -5.17 7.97
CA VAL A 178 -11.42 -5.15 6.62
C VAL A 178 -10.53 -4.34 5.70
N ALA A 179 -10.11 -4.93 4.60
CA ALA A 179 -9.30 -4.28 3.59
C ALA A 179 -10.07 -3.20 2.82
N SER A 180 -9.37 -2.40 2.01
CA SER A 180 -9.98 -1.38 1.14
C SER A 180 -10.86 -2.01 0.06
N THR A 181 -11.89 -1.31 -0.38
CA THR A 181 -12.62 -1.60 -1.61
C THR A 181 -11.74 -1.27 -2.81
N ILE A 182 -11.65 -2.17 -3.79
CA ILE A 182 -10.86 -1.98 -5.01
C ILE A 182 -11.79 -1.79 -6.20
N VAL A 183 -11.63 -0.68 -6.89
CA VAL A 183 -12.42 -0.31 -8.06
C VAL A 183 -11.49 -0.12 -9.26
N ASP A 184 -11.76 -0.81 -10.35
CA ASP A 184 -11.13 -0.55 -11.64
C ASP A 184 -11.91 0.55 -12.36
N VAL A 185 -11.20 1.60 -12.74
CA VAL A 185 -11.74 2.78 -13.43
C VAL A 185 -11.05 3.05 -14.78
N THR A 186 -10.37 2.04 -15.32
CA THR A 186 -9.61 2.15 -16.56
C THR A 186 -10.50 2.13 -17.81
N ASP A 187 -11.60 1.38 -17.74
CA ASP A 187 -12.61 1.29 -18.80
C ASP A 187 -14.01 1.13 -18.18
N GLY A 188 -14.59 2.24 -17.75
CA GLY A 188 -15.80 2.25 -16.94
C GLY A 188 -15.51 2.04 -15.47
N ILE A 189 -16.51 1.59 -14.69
CA ILE A 189 -16.37 1.37 -13.24
C ILE A 189 -16.71 -0.09 -12.96
N LYS A 190 -15.72 -0.83 -12.43
CA LYS A 190 -15.85 -2.23 -12.07
C LYS A 190 -15.30 -2.48 -10.67
N ILE A 191 -16.12 -3.06 -9.80
CA ILE A 191 -15.68 -3.47 -8.47
C ILE A 191 -14.87 -4.77 -8.58
N LEU A 192 -13.60 -4.73 -8.21
CA LEU A 192 -12.74 -5.92 -8.18
C LEU A 192 -12.77 -6.62 -6.84
N ARG A 193 -12.99 -5.87 -5.75
CA ARG A 193 -13.12 -6.39 -4.39
C ARG A 193 -13.92 -5.41 -3.54
N LEU A 194 -14.93 -5.89 -2.85
CA LEU A 194 -15.59 -5.13 -1.79
C LEU A 194 -14.76 -5.19 -0.50
N GLY A 195 -14.71 -4.07 0.20
CA GLY A 195 -14.06 -3.86 1.47
C GLY A 195 -14.92 -2.99 2.38
N GLN A 196 -14.31 -1.97 3.02
CA GLN A 196 -15.03 -1.09 3.94
C GLN A 196 -16.08 -0.19 3.26
N ILE A 197 -15.87 0.18 1.98
CA ILE A 197 -16.82 0.99 1.21
C ILE A 197 -17.73 0.04 0.46
N SER A 198 -19.04 0.21 0.63
CA SER A 198 -20.06 -0.65 0.01
C SER A 198 -20.24 -0.34 -1.48
N LEU A 199 -20.91 -1.25 -2.20
CA LEU A 199 -21.30 -1.01 -3.59
C LEU A 199 -22.31 0.16 -3.70
N ASP A 200 -23.19 0.29 -2.72
CA ASP A 200 -24.23 1.31 -2.73
C ASP A 200 -23.63 2.70 -2.53
N ASP A 201 -22.65 2.85 -1.61
CA ASP A 201 -21.90 4.10 -1.44
C ASP A 201 -21.23 4.54 -2.75
N ILE A 202 -20.66 3.59 -3.51
CA ILE A 202 -20.00 3.89 -4.78
C ILE A 202 -21.05 4.30 -5.84
N LYS A 203 -22.20 3.61 -5.89
CA LYS A 203 -23.28 3.91 -6.85
C LYS A 203 -23.93 5.26 -6.64
N GLU A 204 -23.98 5.76 -5.42
CA GLU A 204 -24.48 7.10 -5.12
C GLU A 204 -23.60 8.21 -5.73
N ILE A 205 -22.32 7.91 -5.94
CA ILE A 205 -21.31 8.90 -6.38
C ILE A 205 -21.05 8.81 -7.89
N VAL A 206 -21.11 7.61 -8.46
CA VAL A 206 -20.79 7.35 -9.87
C VAL A 206 -21.67 6.23 -10.45
N ASP A 207 -21.97 6.32 -11.75
CA ASP A 207 -22.68 5.25 -12.45
C ASP A 207 -21.78 4.02 -12.60
N VAL A 208 -22.12 2.95 -11.91
CA VAL A 208 -21.43 1.67 -11.99
C VAL A 208 -22.05 0.86 -13.13
N ARG A 209 -21.28 0.55 -14.15
CA ARG A 209 -21.71 -0.40 -15.19
C ARG A 209 -21.81 -1.80 -14.62
N SER A 210 -22.93 -2.43 -14.82
CA SER A 210 -23.21 -3.84 -14.48
C SER A 210 -22.47 -4.81 -15.42
#